data_6b83c673fecb6f98ad2b76081afba710
#
_entry.id   6b83c673fecb6f98ad2b76081afba710
#
_cell.length_a   1.000
_cell.length_b   1.000
_cell.length_c   1.000
_cell.angle_alpha   90.00
_cell.angle_beta   90.00
_cell.angle_gamma   90.00
#
_symmetry.space_group_name_H-M   'P 1'
#
loop_
_entity.id
_entity.type
_entity.pdbx_description
1 polymer ?
#
loop_
_entity_poly.entity_id
_entity_poly.type
_entity_poly.pdbx_seq_one_letter_code
_entity_poly.pdbx_strand_id
1 'polypeptide(L)'
;MKLRSRFSGIRHFFAMAAVGVLLATAGCAGGDAKNAIPCPETGLMLDATHLTAFNPPSSTAAANAVVIGRIDNYRGACRMRDNTLEFVLDIEIGGRKGPAAPKDLERAKFPYFLAILGPDEEVLQRQSFESLIMFSKDGYGFATEKHNMRLPIEDKKTVRQHKVVIGFELTHEQLAYNRSGDPAAPKAAEQPQRKPKKKK
;
A
#
# COMPACT_ATOMS: atom_id res chain seq x y z
N MET A 1 74.49 -32.38 -28.21
CA MET A 1 74.26 -33.75 -28.69
C MET A 1 72.82 -33.81 -29.09
N LYS A 2 72.47 -33.56 -30.30
CA LYS A 2 71.91 -34.42 -31.38
C LYS A 2 70.96 -35.48 -30.87
N LEU A 3 69.67 -35.46 -31.25
CA LEU A 3 69.00 -36.17 -32.36
C LEU A 3 67.52 -35.79 -32.34
N ARG A 4 66.89 -35.26 -33.28
CA ARG A 4 66.25 -35.70 -34.55
C ARG A 4 65.43 -36.99 -34.43
N SER A 5 64.11 -36.90 -34.63
CA SER A 5 63.34 -37.74 -35.56
C SER A 5 61.85 -37.35 -35.42
N ARG A 6 61.15 -36.81 -36.35
CA ARG A 6 60.64 -37.27 -37.66
C ARG A 6 59.38 -38.21 -37.50
N PHE A 7 58.40 -37.82 -38.30
CA PHE A 7 57.25 -38.55 -38.88
C PHE A 7 56.00 -38.60 -38.06
N SER A 8 54.87 -38.43 -38.54
CA SER A 8 54.25 -38.46 -39.85
C SER A 8 52.70 -38.49 -39.61
N GLY A 9 52.04 -37.72 -40.29
CA GLY A 9 50.67 -37.59 -40.68
C GLY A 9 49.68 -38.73 -40.41
N ILE A 10 48.51 -38.35 -40.01
CA ILE A 10 47.27 -38.99 -40.43
C ILE A 10 46.19 -37.93 -40.47
N ARG A 11 45.71 -37.71 -41.67
CA ARG A 11 44.46 -36.97 -41.97
C ARG A 11 43.34 -37.86 -41.57
N HIS A 12 42.50 -37.44 -40.63
CA HIS A 12 41.16 -38.00 -40.45
C HIS A 12 40.14 -36.89 -40.43
N PHE A 13 39.37 -36.94 -41.47
CA PHE A 13 38.04 -36.32 -41.57
C PHE A 13 37.19 -36.69 -40.37
N PHE A 14 36.74 -35.74 -39.63
CA PHE A 14 35.59 -35.98 -38.77
C PHE A 14 34.56 -34.88 -38.95
N ALA A 15 33.41 -35.39 -39.22
CA ALA A 15 32.15 -34.77 -39.51
C ALA A 15 31.75 -33.69 -38.47
N MET A 16 31.28 -32.56 -38.98
CA MET A 16 30.51 -31.59 -38.25
C MET A 16 29.20 -32.27 -37.75
N ALA A 17 29.11 -32.53 -36.46
CA ALA A 17 27.86 -32.73 -35.76
C ALA A 17 27.37 -31.40 -35.24
N ALA A 18 26.48 -30.75 -35.94
CA ALA A 18 25.75 -29.57 -35.48
C ALA A 18 24.77 -30.00 -34.38
N VAL A 19 25.16 -29.79 -33.12
CA VAL A 19 24.24 -29.91 -32.00
C VAL A 19 23.43 -28.61 -31.94
N GLY A 20 22.23 -28.67 -32.49
CA GLY A 20 21.21 -27.63 -32.36
C GLY A 20 20.75 -27.54 -30.91
N VAL A 21 21.21 -26.53 -30.18
CA VAL A 21 20.65 -26.14 -28.88
C VAL A 21 19.30 -25.48 -29.16
N LEU A 22 18.22 -26.24 -29.01
CA LEU A 22 16.86 -25.68 -28.89
C LEU A 22 16.80 -24.87 -27.61
N LEU A 23 16.98 -23.54 -27.72
CA LEU A 23 16.58 -22.59 -26.72
C LEU A 23 15.04 -22.63 -26.63
N ALA A 24 14.52 -23.43 -25.69
CA ALA A 24 13.16 -23.31 -25.26
C ALA A 24 13.01 -21.93 -24.57
N THR A 25 12.56 -20.95 -25.34
CA THR A 25 12.06 -19.69 -24.80
C THR A 25 10.82 -20.05 -23.98
N ALA A 26 10.99 -20.18 -22.64
CA ALA A 26 9.90 -20.17 -21.72
C ALA A 26 9.21 -18.80 -21.88
N GLY A 27 8.20 -18.75 -22.74
CA GLY A 27 7.30 -17.62 -22.85
C GLY A 27 6.66 -17.43 -21.49
N CYS A 28 7.07 -16.37 -20.76
CA CYS A 28 6.24 -15.85 -19.70
C CYS A 28 4.88 -15.57 -20.32
N ALA A 29 3.89 -16.39 -19.98
CA ALA A 29 2.49 -16.16 -20.32
C ALA A 29 2.14 -14.80 -19.68
N GLY A 30 2.29 -13.73 -20.45
CA GLY A 30 1.72 -12.44 -20.14
C GLY A 30 0.22 -12.64 -20.08
N GLY A 31 -0.33 -12.67 -18.88
CA GLY A 31 -1.79 -12.66 -18.72
C GLY A 31 -2.34 -11.50 -19.54
N ASP A 32 -3.40 -11.76 -20.29
CA ASP A 32 -4.03 -10.83 -21.22
C ASP A 32 -4.33 -9.49 -20.53
N ALA A 33 -3.46 -8.52 -20.70
CA ALA A 33 -3.63 -7.15 -20.21
C ALA A 33 -4.91 -6.49 -20.78
N LYS A 34 -5.47 -7.06 -21.85
CA LYS A 34 -6.73 -6.61 -22.48
C LYS A 34 -7.98 -6.91 -21.64
N ASN A 35 -7.90 -7.88 -20.71
CA ASN A 35 -9.00 -8.27 -19.84
C ASN A 35 -8.78 -7.85 -18.37
N ALA A 36 -7.73 -7.10 -18.08
CA ALA A 36 -7.51 -6.59 -16.74
C ALA A 36 -8.62 -5.59 -16.39
N ILE A 37 -9.42 -5.94 -15.39
CA ILE A 37 -10.46 -5.04 -14.89
C ILE A 37 -9.75 -3.90 -14.15
N PRO A 38 -10.06 -2.64 -14.47
CA PRO A 38 -9.50 -1.53 -13.72
C PRO A 38 -10.02 -1.57 -12.28
N CYS A 39 -9.14 -1.42 -11.31
CA CYS A 39 -9.54 -1.19 -9.93
C CYS A 39 -10.10 0.23 -9.74
N PRO A 40 -11.01 0.44 -8.77
CA PRO A 40 -11.36 1.76 -8.30
C PRO A 40 -10.12 2.55 -7.89
N GLU A 41 -10.18 3.85 -8.04
CA GLU A 41 -9.15 4.72 -7.47
C GLU A 41 -9.18 4.57 -5.94
N THR A 42 -8.00 4.39 -5.33
CA THR A 42 -7.88 4.34 -3.87
C THR A 42 -7.08 5.54 -3.41
N GLY A 43 -7.59 6.23 -2.41
CA GLY A 43 -6.97 7.44 -1.89
C GLY A 43 -7.15 7.61 -0.38
N LEU A 44 -6.34 8.50 0.18
CA LEU A 44 -6.46 8.92 1.57
C LEU A 44 -7.34 10.16 1.66
N MET A 45 -8.18 10.24 2.69
CA MET A 45 -8.86 11.48 3.06
C MET A 45 -7.83 12.40 3.72
N LEU A 46 -7.38 13.43 3.01
CA LEU A 46 -6.22 14.25 3.39
C LEU A 46 -6.29 14.77 4.82
N ASP A 47 -7.43 15.32 5.23
CA ASP A 47 -7.62 15.85 6.59
C ASP A 47 -7.68 14.77 7.67
N ALA A 48 -7.83 13.50 7.29
CA ALA A 48 -7.95 12.34 8.17
C ALA A 48 -6.80 11.33 8.01
N THR A 49 -5.67 11.74 7.42
CA THR A 49 -4.45 10.92 7.32
C THR A 49 -3.70 10.79 8.64
N HIS A 50 -3.99 11.69 9.58
CA HIS A 50 -3.37 11.73 10.91
C HIS A 50 -4.46 11.73 11.98
N LEU A 51 -4.14 11.11 13.12
CA LEU A 51 -4.93 11.14 14.34
C LEU A 51 -4.03 11.57 15.49
N THR A 52 -4.37 12.67 16.17
CA THR A 52 -3.69 13.07 17.40
C THR A 52 -4.67 12.99 18.55
N ALA A 53 -4.41 12.10 19.51
CA ALA A 53 -5.18 12.05 20.74
C ALA A 53 -4.52 12.93 21.81
N PHE A 54 -5.32 13.74 22.47
CA PHE A 54 -4.88 14.71 23.45
C PHE A 54 -5.35 14.37 24.87
N ASN A 55 -4.66 14.92 25.85
CA ASN A 55 -5.09 14.95 27.24
C ASN A 55 -5.00 16.38 27.81
N PRO A 56 -6.12 17.05 28.12
CA PRO A 56 -7.50 16.56 27.98
C PRO A 56 -7.93 16.42 26.49
N PRO A 57 -8.97 15.62 26.19
CA PRO A 57 -9.41 15.37 24.80
C PRO A 57 -9.81 16.63 24.01
N SER A 58 -10.26 17.68 24.69
CA SER A 58 -10.62 18.97 24.08
C SER A 58 -9.40 19.86 23.75
N SER A 59 -8.19 19.44 24.11
CA SER A 59 -6.98 20.19 23.80
C SER A 59 -6.62 20.08 22.33
N THR A 60 -6.02 21.15 21.78
CA THR A 60 -5.36 21.16 20.48
C THR A 60 -3.88 21.55 20.60
N ALA A 61 -3.37 21.72 21.82
CA ALA A 61 -1.97 22.05 22.02
C ALA A 61 -1.08 20.82 21.79
N ALA A 62 -0.09 20.92 20.91
CA ALA A 62 0.84 19.83 20.57
C ALA A 62 1.53 19.22 21.80
N ALA A 63 1.81 20.03 22.83
CA ALA A 63 2.39 19.57 24.10
C ALA A 63 1.50 18.58 24.86
N ASN A 64 0.19 18.61 24.63
CA ASN A 64 -0.81 17.76 25.25
C ASN A 64 -1.11 16.49 24.43
N ALA A 65 -0.39 16.26 23.33
CA ALA A 65 -0.56 15.05 22.53
C ALA A 65 -0.08 13.81 23.30
N VAL A 66 -0.95 12.81 23.42
CA VAL A 66 -0.66 11.53 24.06
C VAL A 66 -0.16 10.52 23.04
N VAL A 67 -0.87 10.38 21.93
CA VAL A 67 -0.47 9.50 20.81
C VAL A 67 -0.76 10.19 19.49
N ILE A 68 0.06 9.87 18.49
CA ILE A 68 -0.07 10.39 17.15
C ILE A 68 -0.03 9.20 16.20
N GLY A 69 -1.08 9.02 15.40
CA GLY A 69 -1.21 8.01 14.35
C GLY A 69 -1.06 8.64 12.97
N ARG A 70 -0.57 7.85 12.01
CA ARG A 70 -0.48 8.21 10.60
C ARG A 70 -0.78 6.98 9.73
N ILE A 71 -1.54 7.18 8.67
CA ILE A 71 -1.66 6.18 7.61
C ILE A 71 -0.45 6.37 6.69
N ASP A 72 0.49 5.42 6.75
CA ASP A 72 1.78 5.55 6.06
C ASP A 72 1.73 5.09 4.61
N ASN A 73 0.98 4.00 4.36
CA ASN A 73 0.93 3.39 3.05
C ASN A 73 -0.33 2.55 2.90
N TYR A 74 -0.70 2.28 1.64
CA TYR A 74 -1.74 1.31 1.33
C TYR A 74 -1.45 0.61 -0.01
N ARG A 75 -1.92 -0.61 -0.16
CA ARG A 75 -1.86 -1.40 -1.39
C ARG A 75 -3.18 -2.08 -1.63
N GLY A 76 -3.73 -1.92 -2.82
CA GLY A 76 -4.99 -2.53 -3.21
C GLY A 76 -4.84 -3.42 -4.43
N ALA A 77 -5.64 -4.48 -4.46
CA ALA A 77 -5.87 -5.31 -5.62
C ALA A 77 -7.36 -5.62 -5.73
N CYS A 78 -7.87 -5.75 -6.95
CA CYS A 78 -9.27 -6.06 -7.18
C CYS A 78 -9.44 -7.11 -8.25
N ARG A 79 -10.57 -7.82 -8.21
CA ARG A 79 -11.02 -8.74 -9.23
C ARG A 79 -12.54 -8.69 -9.32
N MET A 80 -13.07 -8.98 -10.49
CA MET A 80 -14.50 -9.21 -10.66
C MET A 80 -14.80 -10.72 -10.59
N ARG A 81 -15.83 -11.05 -9.84
CA ARG A 81 -16.43 -12.36 -9.83
C ARG A 81 -17.95 -12.18 -9.85
N ASP A 82 -18.62 -12.76 -10.83
CA ASP A 82 -20.08 -12.80 -10.89
C ASP A 82 -20.77 -11.43 -10.58
N ASN A 83 -20.42 -10.39 -11.33
CA ASN A 83 -20.92 -9.01 -11.11
C ASN A 83 -20.62 -8.43 -9.71
N THR A 84 -19.65 -8.99 -9.00
CA THR A 84 -19.18 -8.47 -7.73
C THR A 84 -17.71 -8.06 -7.85
N LEU A 85 -17.41 -6.82 -7.53
CA LEU A 85 -16.05 -6.35 -7.34
C LEU A 85 -15.55 -6.80 -5.97
N GLU A 86 -14.58 -7.70 -5.96
CA GLU A 86 -13.84 -8.07 -4.76
C GLU A 86 -12.58 -7.20 -4.67
N PHE A 87 -12.42 -6.53 -3.54
CA PHE A 87 -11.34 -5.60 -3.30
C PHE A 87 -10.55 -6.01 -2.07
N VAL A 88 -9.25 -6.25 -2.23
CA VAL A 88 -8.32 -6.54 -1.12
C VAL A 88 -7.46 -5.32 -0.90
N LEU A 89 -7.37 -4.86 0.35
CA LEU A 89 -6.64 -3.67 0.73
C LEU A 89 -5.75 -3.97 1.94
N ASP A 90 -4.46 -3.74 1.81
CA ASP A 90 -3.49 -3.73 2.90
C ASP A 90 -3.19 -2.26 3.25
N ILE A 91 -3.28 -1.90 4.53
CA ILE A 91 -3.06 -0.54 5.04
C ILE A 91 -1.97 -0.60 6.10
N GLU A 92 -0.96 0.25 5.98
CA GLU A 92 0.09 0.39 6.97
C GLU A 92 -0.20 1.63 7.84
N ILE A 93 -0.37 1.40 9.15
CA ILE A 93 -0.66 2.45 10.12
C ILE A 93 0.51 2.53 11.10
N GLY A 94 1.17 3.68 11.12
CA GLY A 94 2.20 4.01 12.09
C GLY A 94 1.63 4.75 13.28
N GLY A 95 2.20 4.52 14.46
CA GLY A 95 1.86 5.22 15.69
C GLY A 95 3.09 5.63 16.47
N ARG A 96 3.01 6.75 17.17
CA ARG A 96 4.06 7.18 18.10
C ARG A 96 3.48 7.79 19.37
N LYS A 97 4.23 7.70 20.46
CA LYS A 97 3.93 8.41 21.70
C LYS A 97 4.11 9.90 21.49
N GLY A 98 3.20 10.69 22.03
CA GLY A 98 3.31 12.16 22.09
C GLY A 98 4.02 12.64 23.35
N PRO A 99 4.23 13.97 23.47
CA PRO A 99 4.90 14.57 24.64
C PRO A 99 4.19 14.31 25.97
N ALA A 100 2.85 14.22 25.96
CA ALA A 100 2.03 13.97 27.15
C ALA A 100 1.74 12.48 27.38
N ALA A 101 2.41 11.57 26.66
CA ALA A 101 2.20 10.16 26.84
C ALA A 101 2.67 9.66 28.21
N PRO A 102 1.87 8.85 28.93
CA PRO A 102 2.34 8.15 30.12
C PRO A 102 3.59 7.31 29.79
N LYS A 103 4.53 7.26 30.72
CA LYS A 103 5.81 6.53 30.53
C LYS A 103 5.58 5.02 30.30
N ASP A 104 4.57 4.46 30.94
CA ASP A 104 4.14 3.07 30.88
C ASP A 104 3.14 2.77 29.77
N LEU A 105 2.84 3.72 28.90
CA LEU A 105 1.95 3.49 27.75
C LEU A 105 2.60 2.50 26.78
N GLU A 106 2.10 1.27 26.73
CA GLU A 106 2.63 0.20 25.89
C GLU A 106 1.94 0.09 24.53
N ARG A 107 0.68 0.53 24.44
CA ARG A 107 -0.16 0.38 23.24
C ARG A 107 -1.22 1.47 23.15
N ALA A 108 -1.70 1.70 21.93
CA ALA A 108 -2.84 2.59 21.68
C ALA A 108 -3.71 2.06 20.55
N LYS A 109 -4.97 2.48 20.56
CA LYS A 109 -5.97 2.17 19.55
C LYS A 109 -6.12 3.35 18.61
N PHE A 110 -6.20 3.04 17.32
CA PHE A 110 -6.34 4.02 16.25
C PHE A 110 -7.59 3.66 15.43
N PRO A 111 -8.73 4.31 15.70
CA PRO A 111 -9.94 4.08 14.92
C PRO A 111 -9.80 4.67 13.51
N TYR A 112 -10.19 3.91 12.49
CA TYR A 112 -10.13 4.32 11.09
C TYR A 112 -11.30 3.74 10.31
N PHE A 113 -11.53 4.26 9.11
CA PHE A 113 -12.60 3.79 8.24
C PHE A 113 -12.12 3.52 6.82
N LEU A 114 -12.87 2.68 6.15
CA LEU A 114 -12.88 2.49 4.72
C LEU A 114 -14.23 2.86 4.16
N ALA A 115 -14.26 3.66 3.11
CA ALA A 115 -15.49 4.00 2.41
C ALA A 115 -15.34 3.71 0.92
N ILE A 116 -16.41 3.22 0.30
CA ILE A 116 -16.55 3.14 -1.16
C ILE A 116 -17.53 4.22 -1.57
N LEU A 117 -17.07 5.09 -2.46
CA LEU A 117 -17.86 6.14 -3.06
C LEU A 117 -18.30 5.72 -4.47
N GLY A 118 -19.52 6.05 -4.82
CA GLY A 118 -20.06 5.90 -6.16
C GLY A 118 -19.65 7.02 -7.11
N PRO A 119 -20.22 7.02 -8.35
CA PRO A 119 -19.89 8.00 -9.38
C PRO A 119 -20.15 9.44 -8.98
N ASP A 120 -21.19 9.69 -8.21
CA ASP A 120 -21.59 11.01 -7.73
C ASP A 120 -21.02 11.36 -6.35
N GLU A 121 -19.95 10.65 -5.94
CA GLU A 121 -19.29 10.77 -4.64
C GLU A 121 -20.18 10.41 -3.44
N GLU A 122 -21.33 9.79 -3.67
CA GLU A 122 -22.19 9.25 -2.64
C GLU A 122 -21.53 8.07 -1.92
N VAL A 123 -21.72 7.95 -0.62
CA VAL A 123 -21.16 6.85 0.17
C VAL A 123 -22.01 5.60 -0.03
N LEU A 124 -21.54 4.65 -0.82
CA LEU A 124 -22.20 3.36 -1.05
C LEU A 124 -21.97 2.40 0.11
N GLN A 125 -20.79 2.42 0.68
CA GLN A 125 -20.43 1.55 1.79
C GLN A 125 -19.40 2.26 2.67
N ARG A 126 -19.55 2.14 4.00
CA ARG A 126 -18.57 2.59 4.98
C ARG A 126 -18.44 1.56 6.09
N GLN A 127 -17.22 1.25 6.47
CA GLN A 127 -16.91 0.35 7.57
C GLN A 127 -15.87 0.99 8.46
N SER A 128 -16.07 0.91 9.76
CA SER A 128 -15.16 1.41 10.79
C SER A 128 -14.40 0.26 11.41
N PHE A 129 -13.13 0.49 11.71
CA PHE A 129 -12.18 -0.48 12.26
C PHE A 129 -11.35 0.17 13.34
N GLU A 130 -10.60 -0.64 14.06
CA GLU A 130 -9.67 -0.17 15.08
C GLU A 130 -8.33 -0.92 14.92
N SER A 131 -7.25 -0.20 14.72
CA SER A 131 -5.90 -0.76 14.73
C SER A 131 -5.30 -0.64 16.11
N LEU A 132 -4.77 -1.74 16.64
CA LEU A 132 -4.05 -1.77 17.92
C LEU A 132 -2.55 -1.74 17.66
N ILE A 133 -1.88 -0.65 18.02
CA ILE A 133 -0.44 -0.50 17.84
C ILE A 133 0.28 -0.66 19.18
N MET A 134 1.23 -1.59 19.21
CA MET A 134 2.15 -1.77 20.32
C MET A 134 3.36 -0.87 20.12
N PHE A 135 3.77 -0.15 21.15
CA PHE A 135 4.92 0.74 21.08
C PHE A 135 6.22 0.02 21.50
N SER A 136 7.26 0.24 20.73
CA SER A 136 8.62 -0.13 21.09
C SER A 136 9.15 0.74 22.25
N LYS A 137 10.35 0.43 22.75
CA LYS A 137 11.03 1.25 23.75
C LYS A 137 11.24 2.70 23.30
N ASP A 138 11.40 2.90 21.99
CA ASP A 138 11.58 4.23 21.37
C ASP A 138 10.27 5.00 21.20
N GLY A 139 9.14 4.40 21.62
CA GLY A 139 7.82 5.03 21.55
C GLY A 139 7.16 4.98 20.17
N TYR A 140 7.66 4.18 19.24
CA TYR A 140 7.09 3.97 17.91
C TYR A 140 6.50 2.56 17.77
N GLY A 141 5.52 2.44 16.91
CA GLY A 141 4.91 1.17 16.52
C GLY A 141 4.22 1.27 15.18
N PHE A 142 3.88 0.13 14.61
CA PHE A 142 3.10 0.06 13.38
C PHE A 142 2.26 -1.20 13.35
N ALA A 143 1.22 -1.18 12.53
CA ALA A 143 0.41 -2.33 12.21
C ALA A 143 0.12 -2.36 10.70
N THR A 144 -0.08 -3.56 10.16
CA THR A 144 -0.58 -3.75 8.81
C THR A 144 -1.94 -4.41 8.91
N GLU A 145 -2.96 -3.70 8.44
CA GLU A 145 -4.35 -4.15 8.46
C GLU A 145 -4.75 -4.64 7.07
N LYS A 146 -5.40 -5.81 7.02
CA LYS A 146 -5.86 -6.41 5.77
C LYS A 146 -7.37 -6.47 5.71
N HIS A 147 -7.93 -5.90 4.64
CA HIS A 147 -9.37 -5.83 4.43
C HIS A 147 -9.78 -6.49 3.13
N ASN A 148 -10.97 -7.11 3.17
CA ASN A 148 -11.66 -7.64 2.01
C ASN A 148 -13.02 -6.97 1.92
N MET A 149 -13.24 -6.21 0.86
CA MET A 149 -14.52 -5.55 0.59
C MET A 149 -15.15 -6.14 -0.65
N ARG A 150 -16.48 -6.13 -0.70
CA ARG A 150 -17.25 -6.59 -1.86
C ARG A 150 -18.29 -5.55 -2.21
N LEU A 151 -18.35 -5.22 -3.49
CA LEU A 151 -19.31 -4.28 -4.02
C LEU A 151 -20.00 -4.92 -5.23
N PRO A 152 -21.33 -5.12 -5.21
CA PRO A 152 -22.10 -5.49 -6.40
C PRO A 152 -21.96 -4.39 -7.46
N ILE A 153 -21.57 -4.77 -8.68
CA ILE A 153 -21.42 -3.84 -9.81
C ILE A 153 -22.02 -4.49 -11.04
N GLU A 154 -23.08 -3.91 -11.57
CA GLU A 154 -23.78 -4.44 -12.73
C GLU A 154 -22.99 -4.24 -14.04
N ASP A 155 -22.38 -3.06 -14.22
CA ASP A 155 -21.56 -2.74 -15.39
C ASP A 155 -20.08 -2.56 -15.00
N LYS A 156 -19.23 -3.44 -15.54
CA LYS A 156 -17.76 -3.41 -15.35
C LYS A 156 -17.12 -2.07 -15.80
N LYS A 157 -17.76 -1.34 -16.68
CA LYS A 157 -17.27 -0.03 -17.15
C LYS A 157 -17.35 1.04 -16.07
N THR A 158 -18.27 0.89 -15.11
CA THR A 158 -18.46 1.86 -14.03
C THR A 158 -17.45 1.68 -12.88
N VAL A 159 -16.68 0.59 -12.86
CA VAL A 159 -15.70 0.32 -11.78
C VAL A 159 -14.75 1.50 -11.56
N ARG A 160 -14.31 2.16 -12.63
CA ARG A 160 -13.40 3.34 -12.52
C ARG A 160 -14.06 4.59 -11.97
N GLN A 161 -15.37 4.64 -11.94
CA GLN A 161 -16.13 5.76 -11.42
C GLN A 161 -16.28 5.69 -9.88
N HIS A 162 -15.96 4.53 -9.31
CA HIS A 162 -15.96 4.33 -7.87
C HIS A 162 -14.61 4.72 -7.27
N LYS A 163 -14.62 5.18 -6.03
CA LYS A 163 -13.42 5.50 -5.25
C LYS A 163 -13.41 4.72 -3.95
N VAL A 164 -12.24 4.31 -3.49
CA VAL A 164 -12.04 3.79 -2.13
C VAL A 164 -11.29 4.83 -1.33
N VAL A 165 -11.85 5.25 -0.22
CA VAL A 165 -11.31 6.29 0.65
C VAL A 165 -10.95 5.70 2.00
N ILE A 166 -9.75 6.03 2.49
CA ILE A 166 -9.20 5.59 3.77
C ILE A 166 -8.96 6.82 4.64
N GLY A 167 -9.33 6.77 5.90
CA GLY A 167 -9.04 7.86 6.85
C GLY A 167 -9.23 7.42 8.29
N PHE A 168 -8.65 8.16 9.23
CA PHE A 168 -8.93 7.99 10.64
C PHE A 168 -10.33 8.50 11.00
N GLU A 169 -10.97 7.85 11.96
CA GLU A 169 -12.16 8.35 12.64
C GLU A 169 -11.72 9.46 13.61
N LEU A 170 -11.97 10.69 13.24
CA LEU A 170 -11.54 11.86 14.00
C LEU A 170 -12.70 12.47 14.79
N THR A 171 -12.40 12.96 15.98
CA THR A 171 -13.32 13.89 16.67
C THR A 171 -13.29 15.25 15.95
N HIS A 172 -14.26 16.11 16.31
CA HIS A 172 -14.31 17.46 15.75
C HIS A 172 -13.02 18.25 16.06
N GLU A 173 -12.50 18.13 17.27
CA GLU A 173 -11.28 18.79 17.73
C GLU A 173 -10.06 18.28 16.99
N GLN A 174 -9.95 16.97 16.78
CA GLN A 174 -8.84 16.37 16.01
C GLN A 174 -8.86 16.83 14.56
N LEU A 175 -10.05 16.88 13.94
CA LEU A 175 -10.20 17.39 12.58
C LEU A 175 -9.86 18.88 12.50
N ALA A 176 -10.32 19.68 13.46
CA ALA A 176 -9.99 21.11 13.54
C ALA A 176 -8.47 21.31 13.70
N TYR A 177 -7.82 20.49 14.53
CA TYR A 177 -6.37 20.50 14.70
C TYR A 177 -5.64 20.20 13.39
N ASN A 178 -6.03 19.15 12.68
CA ASN A 178 -5.42 18.81 11.38
C ASN A 178 -5.57 19.93 10.35
N ARG A 179 -6.63 20.73 10.44
CA ARG A 179 -6.95 21.86 9.52
C ARG A 179 -6.38 23.19 9.97
N SER A 180 -5.87 23.29 11.18
CA SER A 180 -5.48 24.58 11.80
C SER A 180 -4.31 25.28 11.12
N GLY A 181 -3.51 24.55 10.32
CA GLY A 181 -2.26 25.05 9.77
C GLY A 181 -1.16 25.27 10.83
N ASP A 182 -1.35 24.78 12.07
CA ASP A 182 -0.32 24.77 13.10
C ASP A 182 0.93 24.05 12.58
N PRO A 183 2.14 24.64 12.64
CA PRO A 183 3.38 23.97 12.25
C PRO A 183 3.63 22.64 12.99
N ALA A 184 3.05 22.46 14.18
CA ALA A 184 3.10 21.23 14.95
C ALA A 184 2.02 20.21 14.53
N ALA A 185 0.98 20.63 13.79
CA ALA A 185 -0.01 19.75 13.22
C ALA A 185 0.61 18.89 12.12
N PRO A 186 0.20 17.64 11.98
CA PRO A 186 0.67 16.79 10.89
C PRO A 186 0.29 17.42 9.55
N LYS A 187 1.26 17.61 8.66
CA LYS A 187 0.95 18.01 7.29
C LYS A 187 0.28 16.85 6.58
N ALA A 188 -0.77 17.15 5.79
CA ALA A 188 -1.41 16.16 4.93
C ALA A 188 -0.35 15.38 4.15
N ALA A 189 -0.40 14.06 4.21
CA ALA A 189 0.59 13.22 3.55
C ALA A 189 0.50 13.44 2.03
N GLU A 190 1.59 13.89 1.45
CA GLU A 190 1.74 13.93 0.00
C GLU A 190 1.59 12.49 -0.52
N GLN A 191 0.63 12.27 -1.41
CA GLN A 191 0.43 10.94 -1.99
C GLN A 191 1.73 10.46 -2.61
N PRO A 192 2.20 9.22 -2.32
CA PRO A 192 3.42 8.71 -2.93
C PRO A 192 3.22 8.68 -4.45
N GLN A 193 3.90 9.59 -5.14
CA GLN A 193 3.88 9.63 -6.61
C GLN A 193 4.47 8.31 -7.11
N ARG A 194 3.65 7.52 -7.81
CA ARG A 194 4.11 6.35 -8.54
C ARG A 194 5.15 6.82 -9.55
N LYS A 195 6.44 6.65 -9.25
CA LYS A 195 7.49 6.83 -10.26
C LYS A 195 7.19 5.90 -11.43
N PRO A 196 7.09 6.42 -12.66
CA PRO A 196 6.86 5.57 -13.82
C PRO A 196 8.03 4.59 -13.93
N LYS A 197 7.70 3.28 -14.01
CA LYS A 197 8.71 2.26 -14.29
C LYS A 197 9.39 2.61 -15.61
N LYS A 198 10.67 2.96 -15.58
CA LYS A 198 11.50 3.06 -16.79
C LYS A 198 11.44 1.71 -17.49
N LYS A 199 10.84 1.67 -18.67
CA LYS A 199 10.98 0.53 -19.59
C LYS A 199 12.46 0.46 -19.98
N LYS A 200 13.11 -0.66 -19.65
CA LYS A 200 14.34 -1.08 -20.27
C LYS A 200 14.02 -1.82 -21.56
#